data_3d684ae0787e022d2a9112a0918df37e
#
_entry.id   3d684ae0787e022d2a9112a0918df37e
#
_cell.length_a   1.000
_cell.length_b   1.000
_cell.length_c   1.000
_cell.angle_alpha   90.00
_cell.angle_beta   90.00
_cell.angle_gamma   90.00
#
_symmetry.space_group_name_H-M   'P 1'
#
loop_
_entity.id
_entity.type
_entity.pdbx_description
1 polymer ?
#
loop_
_entity_poly.entity_id
_entity_poly.type
_entity_poly.pdbx_seq_one_letter_code
_entity_poly.pdbx_strand_id
1 'polypeptide(L)'
;MRLRFKERNMRKNQWGFTLIELMIVVAIIGILAAIAIPMYLDYSTRSQIAAGLSVAGGAKSAVTEFYQDRGTFPANNAEAGLDAAGNITGKYVTSVSVNGSVVTIQYGNDAHPFINGETVILTVTDHTGSVGWACASGGVIQAKHLPSACR
;
A
#
# COMPACT_ATOMS: atom_id res chain seq x y z
N MET A 1 -55.02 -45.57 -34.11
CA MET A 1 -53.90 -46.10 -33.27
C MET A 1 -53.23 -44.92 -32.60
N ARG A 2 -53.55 -44.61 -31.31
CA ARG A 2 -52.96 -43.45 -30.57
C ARG A 2 -51.86 -43.99 -29.68
N LEU A 3 -50.62 -43.66 -29.99
CA LEU A 3 -49.45 -43.96 -29.16
C LEU A 3 -49.45 -43.01 -27.96
N ARG A 4 -49.68 -43.54 -26.73
CA ARG A 4 -49.51 -42.83 -25.48
C ARG A 4 -47.99 -42.85 -25.13
N PHE A 5 -47.37 -41.72 -25.24
CA PHE A 5 -46.03 -41.49 -24.65
C PHE A 5 -46.19 -41.44 -23.13
N LYS A 6 -45.66 -42.44 -22.45
CA LYS A 6 -45.59 -42.49 -20.99
C LYS A 6 -44.42 -41.59 -20.54
N GLU A 7 -44.74 -40.42 -20.08
CA GLU A 7 -43.75 -39.54 -19.46
C GLU A 7 -43.18 -40.24 -18.22
N ARG A 8 -41.91 -40.59 -18.31
CA ARG A 8 -41.16 -41.19 -17.21
C ARG A 8 -40.70 -40.04 -16.29
N ASN A 9 -41.47 -39.77 -15.22
CA ASN A 9 -41.12 -38.84 -14.17
C ASN A 9 -39.83 -39.33 -13.48
N MET A 10 -38.68 -38.87 -13.96
CA MET A 10 -37.39 -39.03 -13.26
C MET A 10 -37.43 -38.12 -12.05
N ARG A 11 -37.80 -38.64 -10.89
CA ARG A 11 -37.56 -37.98 -9.60
C ARG A 11 -36.04 -37.81 -9.46
N LYS A 12 -35.50 -36.62 -9.75
CA LYS A 12 -34.14 -36.25 -9.38
C LYS A 12 -34.09 -36.27 -7.85
N ASN A 13 -33.28 -37.15 -7.27
CA ASN A 13 -32.98 -37.11 -5.85
C ASN A 13 -32.30 -35.77 -5.56
N GLN A 14 -33.08 -34.84 -5.03
CA GLN A 14 -32.57 -33.56 -4.53
C GLN A 14 -31.98 -33.84 -3.13
N TRP A 15 -30.67 -33.96 -3.07
CA TRP A 15 -29.95 -33.99 -1.81
C TRP A 15 -29.89 -32.54 -1.30
N GLY A 16 -30.67 -32.22 -0.26
CA GLY A 16 -30.66 -30.92 0.39
C GLY A 16 -29.64 -30.89 1.51
N PHE A 17 -28.98 -29.75 1.68
CA PHE A 17 -28.13 -29.46 2.84
C PHE A 17 -28.99 -29.42 4.12
N THR A 18 -28.48 -29.98 5.21
CA THR A 18 -29.10 -29.81 6.52
C THR A 18 -28.84 -28.42 7.06
N LEU A 19 -29.73 -27.88 7.87
CA LEU A 19 -29.56 -26.57 8.51
C LEU A 19 -28.29 -26.54 9.39
N ILE A 20 -27.99 -27.65 10.08
CA ILE A 20 -26.82 -27.75 10.95
C ILE A 20 -25.50 -27.74 10.14
N GLU A 21 -25.45 -28.39 8.98
CA GLU A 21 -24.28 -28.33 8.09
C GLU A 21 -23.99 -26.88 7.65
N LEU A 22 -25.03 -26.12 7.30
CA LEU A 22 -24.86 -24.71 6.95
C LEU A 22 -24.38 -23.89 8.17
N MET A 23 -24.95 -24.12 9.36
CA MET A 23 -24.60 -23.38 10.57
C MET A 23 -23.12 -23.57 10.97
N ILE A 24 -22.61 -24.81 10.93
CA ILE A 24 -21.19 -25.06 11.27
C ILE A 24 -20.24 -24.43 10.24
N VAL A 25 -20.59 -24.44 8.96
CA VAL A 25 -19.78 -23.84 7.90
C VAL A 25 -19.66 -22.33 8.09
N VAL A 26 -20.79 -21.63 8.32
CA VAL A 26 -20.74 -20.16 8.54
C VAL A 26 -20.02 -19.80 9.83
N ALA A 27 -20.11 -20.65 10.87
CA ALA A 27 -19.40 -20.44 12.12
C ALA A 27 -17.88 -20.52 11.90
N ILE A 28 -17.40 -21.52 11.15
CA ILE A 28 -15.98 -21.69 10.83
C ILE A 28 -15.47 -20.52 9.97
N ILE A 29 -16.23 -20.15 8.93
CA ILE A 29 -15.88 -18.99 8.09
C ILE A 29 -15.81 -17.72 8.93
N GLY A 30 -16.74 -17.50 9.86
CA GLY A 30 -16.75 -16.36 10.76
C GLY A 30 -15.47 -16.26 11.61
N ILE A 31 -15.02 -17.38 12.18
CA ILE A 31 -13.80 -17.44 12.99
C ILE A 31 -12.56 -17.14 12.11
N LEU A 32 -12.47 -17.76 10.95
CA LEU A 32 -11.34 -17.55 10.03
C LEU A 32 -11.29 -16.10 9.52
N ALA A 33 -12.44 -15.52 9.16
CA ALA A 33 -12.55 -14.14 8.69
C ALA A 33 -12.14 -13.14 9.77
N ALA A 34 -12.47 -13.38 11.02
CA ALA A 34 -12.11 -12.51 12.15
C ALA A 34 -10.59 -12.31 12.28
N ILE A 35 -9.80 -13.29 11.91
CA ILE A 35 -8.33 -13.22 11.94
C ILE A 35 -7.77 -12.73 10.60
N ALA A 36 -8.31 -13.24 9.48
CA ALA A 36 -7.76 -12.99 8.15
C ALA A 36 -7.97 -11.55 7.67
N ILE A 37 -9.11 -10.94 7.96
CA ILE A 37 -9.43 -9.58 7.48
C ILE A 37 -8.46 -8.54 8.04
N PRO A 38 -8.20 -8.44 9.36
CA PRO A 38 -7.25 -7.46 9.90
C PRO A 38 -5.84 -7.64 9.33
N MET A 39 -5.37 -8.89 9.23
CA MET A 39 -4.04 -9.18 8.65
C MET A 39 -3.93 -8.75 7.19
N TYR A 40 -5.00 -8.96 6.41
CA TYR A 40 -5.05 -8.53 5.01
C TYR A 40 -5.00 -6.99 4.89
N LEU A 41 -5.73 -6.27 5.74
CA LEU A 41 -5.72 -4.81 5.76
C LEU A 41 -4.34 -4.25 6.11
N ASP A 42 -3.67 -4.81 7.12
CA ASP A 42 -2.30 -4.41 7.49
C ASP A 42 -1.31 -4.68 6.35
N TYR A 43 -1.42 -5.82 5.67
CA TYR A 43 -0.58 -6.16 4.52
C TYR A 43 -0.84 -5.22 3.33
N SER A 44 -2.10 -4.98 3.00
CA SER A 44 -2.50 -4.08 1.92
C SER A 44 -2.01 -2.66 2.16
N THR A 45 -2.18 -2.14 3.38
CA THR A 45 -1.70 -0.81 3.77
C THR A 45 -0.17 -0.70 3.63
N ARG A 46 0.56 -1.71 4.07
CA ARG A 46 2.03 -1.77 3.92
C ARG A 46 2.46 -1.79 2.45
N SER A 47 1.73 -2.51 1.60
CA SER A 47 1.97 -2.53 0.16
C SER A 47 1.75 -1.15 -0.48
N GLN A 48 0.75 -0.40 -0.03
CA GLN A 48 0.50 0.96 -0.51
C GLN A 48 1.63 1.92 -0.10
N ILE A 49 2.15 1.79 1.13
CA ILE A 49 3.32 2.57 1.56
C ILE A 49 4.54 2.24 0.70
N ALA A 50 4.80 0.96 0.42
CA ALA A 50 5.89 0.55 -0.46
C ALA A 50 5.74 1.11 -1.89
N ALA A 51 4.52 1.17 -2.42
CA ALA A 51 4.24 1.82 -3.69
C ALA A 51 4.58 3.32 -3.68
N GLY A 52 4.29 4.03 -2.58
CA GLY A 52 4.68 5.43 -2.40
C GLY A 52 6.19 5.62 -2.35
N LEU A 53 6.92 4.73 -1.68
CA LEU A 53 8.39 4.74 -1.69
C LEU A 53 8.97 4.56 -3.09
N SER A 54 8.32 3.75 -3.93
CA SER A 54 8.70 3.58 -5.33
C SER A 54 8.50 4.88 -6.14
N VAL A 55 7.40 5.60 -5.92
CA VAL A 55 7.15 6.92 -6.55
C VAL A 55 8.23 7.92 -6.15
N ALA A 56 8.68 7.91 -4.90
CA ALA A 56 9.75 8.79 -4.40
C ALA A 56 11.15 8.39 -4.89
N GLY A 57 11.30 7.27 -5.60
CA GLY A 57 12.59 6.78 -6.10
C GLY A 57 13.32 7.81 -6.97
N GLY A 58 12.60 8.51 -7.85
CA GLY A 58 13.14 9.58 -8.67
C GLY A 58 13.66 10.76 -7.85
N ALA A 59 12.93 11.17 -6.82
CA ALA A 59 13.35 12.24 -5.93
C ALA A 59 14.60 11.84 -5.12
N LYS A 60 14.70 10.60 -4.66
CA LYS A 60 15.91 10.09 -3.99
C LYS A 60 17.13 10.17 -4.91
N SER A 61 17.00 9.74 -6.16
CA SER A 61 18.09 9.79 -7.13
C SER A 61 18.54 11.21 -7.42
N ALA A 62 17.58 12.13 -7.66
CA ALA A 62 17.87 13.54 -7.93
C ALA A 62 18.58 14.24 -6.76
N VAL A 63 18.12 14.01 -5.53
CA VAL A 63 18.77 14.56 -4.31
C VAL A 63 20.19 14.01 -4.13
N THR A 64 20.37 12.70 -4.40
CA THR A 64 21.69 12.06 -4.30
C THR A 64 22.67 12.63 -5.34
N GLU A 65 22.21 12.75 -6.61
CA GLU A 65 23.00 13.33 -7.71
C GLU A 65 23.39 14.78 -7.41
N PHE A 66 22.43 15.60 -6.99
CA PHE A 66 22.70 17.00 -6.61
C PHE A 66 23.73 17.13 -5.51
N TYR A 67 23.64 16.26 -4.48
CA TYR A 67 24.59 16.26 -3.37
C TYR A 67 25.99 15.81 -3.81
N GLN A 68 26.08 14.83 -4.69
CA GLN A 68 27.37 14.37 -5.24
C GLN A 68 28.08 15.44 -6.08
N ASP A 69 27.28 16.21 -6.85
CA ASP A 69 27.83 17.28 -7.72
C ASP A 69 28.20 18.55 -6.98
N ARG A 70 27.43 18.92 -5.94
CA ARG A 70 27.55 20.23 -5.28
C ARG A 70 28.01 20.20 -3.83
N GLY A 71 28.02 19.02 -3.21
CA GLY A 71 28.36 18.85 -1.78
C GLY A 71 27.34 19.46 -0.81
N THR A 72 26.18 19.89 -1.32
CA THR A 72 25.07 20.48 -0.53
C THR A 72 23.76 19.86 -0.95
N PHE A 73 22.74 19.89 -0.08
CA PHE A 73 21.40 19.37 -0.43
C PHE A 73 20.56 20.44 -1.12
N PRO A 74 19.69 20.06 -2.07
CA PRO A 74 18.80 21.00 -2.76
C PRO A 74 17.74 21.53 -1.80
N ALA A 75 17.43 22.83 -1.82
CA ALA A 75 16.44 23.43 -0.94
C ALA A 75 15.00 23.00 -1.25
N ASN A 76 14.71 22.61 -2.50
CA ASN A 76 13.37 22.25 -2.96
C ASN A 76 13.41 21.39 -4.23
N ASN A 77 12.24 20.94 -4.71
CA ASN A 77 12.10 20.12 -5.92
C ASN A 77 12.73 20.77 -7.15
N ALA A 78 12.50 22.06 -7.36
CA ALA A 78 13.01 22.75 -8.56
C ALA A 78 14.54 22.79 -8.60
N GLU A 79 15.18 22.99 -7.45
CA GLU A 79 16.64 22.97 -7.35
C GLU A 79 17.21 21.56 -7.57
N ALA A 80 16.49 20.53 -7.14
CA ALA A 80 16.83 19.14 -7.42
C ALA A 80 16.54 18.73 -8.90
N GLY A 81 16.07 19.63 -9.75
CA GLY A 81 15.69 19.30 -11.12
C GLY A 81 14.41 18.46 -11.24
N LEU A 82 13.57 18.47 -10.23
CA LEU A 82 12.29 17.76 -10.18
C LEU A 82 11.13 18.69 -10.50
N ASP A 83 10.03 18.13 -10.95
CA ASP A 83 8.76 18.83 -11.10
C ASP A 83 8.19 19.27 -9.73
N ALA A 84 7.20 20.17 -9.76
CA ALA A 84 6.51 20.62 -8.55
C ALA A 84 5.98 19.43 -7.75
N ALA A 85 6.02 19.51 -6.42
CA ALA A 85 5.69 18.39 -5.54
C ALA A 85 4.31 17.77 -5.82
N GLY A 86 3.30 18.59 -6.14
CA GLY A 86 1.95 18.13 -6.48
C GLY A 86 1.81 17.47 -7.86
N ASN A 87 2.84 17.52 -8.71
CA ASN A 87 2.88 16.84 -10.00
C ASN A 87 3.53 15.46 -9.91
N ILE A 88 4.30 15.20 -8.84
CA ILE A 88 4.88 13.89 -8.57
C ILE A 88 3.87 13.09 -7.76
N THR A 89 2.97 12.42 -8.47
CA THR A 89 1.81 11.73 -7.89
C THR A 89 1.79 10.25 -8.24
N GLY A 90 0.98 9.51 -7.51
CA GLY A 90 0.72 8.09 -7.78
C GLY A 90 -0.66 7.68 -7.30
N LYS A 91 -1.00 6.41 -7.47
CA LYS A 91 -2.31 5.89 -7.05
C LYS A 91 -2.61 6.18 -5.57
N TYR A 92 -1.59 6.12 -4.71
CA TYR A 92 -1.70 6.31 -3.26
C TYR A 92 -0.90 7.51 -2.75
N VAL A 93 -0.36 8.34 -3.66
CA VAL A 93 0.50 9.48 -3.34
C VAL A 93 -0.06 10.73 -3.98
N THR A 94 -0.23 11.78 -3.19
CA THR A 94 -0.69 13.09 -3.65
C THR A 94 0.45 14.03 -3.98
N SER A 95 1.60 13.89 -3.32
CA SER A 95 2.77 14.71 -3.60
C SER A 95 4.06 14.08 -3.06
N VAL A 96 5.17 14.45 -3.69
CA VAL A 96 6.52 14.18 -3.19
C VAL A 96 7.30 15.49 -3.15
N SER A 97 7.73 15.92 -1.98
CA SER A 97 8.45 17.15 -1.77
C SER A 97 9.85 16.93 -1.24
N VAL A 98 10.79 17.72 -1.73
CA VAL A 98 12.18 17.78 -1.29
C VAL A 98 12.40 19.03 -0.47
N ASN A 99 13.06 18.90 0.69
CA ASN A 99 13.47 20.02 1.52
C ASN A 99 14.82 19.66 2.19
N GLY A 100 15.90 20.16 1.64
CA GLY A 100 17.25 19.82 2.11
C GLY A 100 17.53 18.32 1.97
N SER A 101 17.97 17.70 3.06
CA SER A 101 18.22 16.26 3.15
C SER A 101 16.97 15.39 3.31
N VAL A 102 15.78 15.97 3.22
CA VAL A 102 14.50 15.29 3.52
C VAL A 102 13.64 15.22 2.29
N VAL A 103 13.15 14.03 1.97
CA VAL A 103 12.10 13.78 0.98
C VAL A 103 10.84 13.35 1.72
N THR A 104 9.76 14.10 1.57
CA THR A 104 8.48 13.83 2.20
C THR A 104 7.49 13.30 1.17
N ILE A 105 6.89 12.15 1.45
CA ILE A 105 5.86 11.52 0.63
C ILE A 105 4.53 11.73 1.34
N GLN A 106 3.58 12.39 0.69
CA GLN A 106 2.21 12.57 1.19
C GLN A 106 1.30 11.50 0.58
N TYR A 107 0.66 10.71 1.44
CA TYR A 107 -0.31 9.69 1.02
C TYR A 107 -1.71 10.28 0.89
N GLY A 108 -2.48 9.78 -0.09
CA GLY A 108 -3.84 10.22 -0.37
C GLY A 108 -4.39 9.53 -1.62
N ASN A 109 -5.31 10.17 -2.34
CA ASN A 109 -6.02 9.56 -3.46
C ASN A 109 -6.73 8.25 -3.01
N ASP A 110 -6.40 7.11 -3.60
CA ASP A 110 -6.95 5.79 -3.25
C ASP A 110 -6.27 5.14 -2.03
N ALA A 111 -5.54 5.90 -1.23
CA ALA A 111 -4.84 5.37 -0.06
C ALA A 111 -5.83 4.88 1.01
N HIS A 112 -5.44 3.79 1.70
CA HIS A 112 -6.24 3.25 2.79
C HIS A 112 -6.43 4.30 3.90
N PRO A 113 -7.60 4.36 4.59
CA PRO A 113 -7.87 5.33 5.64
C PRO A 113 -6.80 5.43 6.74
N PHE A 114 -6.06 4.35 7.01
CA PHE A 114 -4.97 4.35 8.00
C PHE A 114 -3.76 5.20 7.61
N ILE A 115 -3.63 5.57 6.34
CA ILE A 115 -2.49 6.33 5.81
C ILE A 115 -2.93 7.53 4.96
N ASN A 116 -4.21 7.70 4.75
CA ASN A 116 -4.74 8.84 3.98
C ASN A 116 -4.50 10.15 4.74
N GLY A 117 -3.83 11.10 4.08
CA GLY A 117 -3.42 12.36 4.68
C GLY A 117 -2.12 12.28 5.50
N GLU A 118 -1.55 11.09 5.68
CA GLU A 118 -0.32 10.89 6.43
C GLU A 118 0.93 10.98 5.54
N THR A 119 2.08 11.13 6.18
CA THR A 119 3.37 11.26 5.48
C THR A 119 4.36 10.18 5.89
N VAL A 120 5.23 9.82 4.94
CA VAL A 120 6.46 9.07 5.20
C VAL A 120 7.64 9.96 4.81
N ILE A 121 8.65 9.98 5.65
CA ILE A 121 9.84 10.80 5.52
C ILE A 121 11.03 9.91 5.17
N LEU A 122 11.76 10.31 4.14
CA LEU A 122 13.06 9.75 3.80
C LEU A 122 14.13 10.79 4.10
N THR A 123 15.07 10.47 4.97
CA THR A 123 16.16 11.37 5.34
C THR A 123 17.47 10.82 4.80
N VAL A 124 18.23 11.69 4.16
CA VAL A 124 19.59 11.36 3.70
C VAL A 124 20.53 11.23 4.91
N THR A 125 21.31 10.16 4.92
CA THR A 125 22.43 9.99 5.86
C THR A 125 23.73 9.94 5.06
N ASP A 126 24.65 10.84 5.38
CA ASP A 126 25.99 10.85 4.78
C ASP A 126 26.89 9.86 5.54
N HIS A 127 27.50 8.94 4.80
CA HIS A 127 28.46 7.98 5.29
C HIS A 127 29.75 8.14 4.49
N THR A 128 30.60 9.07 4.85
CA THR A 128 31.96 9.29 4.31
C THR A 128 32.25 8.56 2.96
N GLY A 129 31.67 9.08 1.86
CA GLY A 129 31.81 8.49 0.51
C GLY A 129 30.64 7.67 -0.01
N SER A 130 29.56 7.52 0.76
CA SER A 130 28.31 6.93 0.30
C SER A 130 27.10 7.64 0.91
N VAL A 131 26.00 7.67 0.18
CA VAL A 131 24.73 8.27 0.64
C VAL A 131 23.77 7.14 1.04
N GLY A 132 23.39 7.14 2.31
CA GLY A 132 22.35 6.25 2.84
C GLY A 132 21.00 6.96 2.93
N TRP A 133 19.92 6.19 3.08
CA TRP A 133 18.58 6.70 3.27
C TRP A 133 17.94 6.04 4.47
N ALA A 134 17.54 6.84 5.45
CA ALA A 134 16.69 6.41 6.54
C ALA A 134 15.23 6.72 6.20
N CYS A 135 14.32 5.82 6.58
CA CYS A 135 12.89 5.97 6.37
C CYS A 135 12.17 5.95 7.72
N ALA A 136 11.22 6.87 7.91
CA ALA A 136 10.42 6.95 9.11
C ALA A 136 8.99 7.44 8.82
N SER A 137 8.07 7.24 9.76
CA SER A 137 6.77 7.91 9.72
C SER A 137 6.96 9.41 9.96
N GLY A 138 6.31 10.24 9.14
CA GLY A 138 6.25 11.68 9.35
C GLY A 138 5.04 12.12 10.18
N GLY A 139 4.19 11.18 10.60
CA GLY A 139 2.96 11.41 11.33
C GLY A 139 2.58 10.23 12.23
N VAL A 140 1.29 9.91 12.28
CA VAL A 140 0.71 8.88 13.18
C VAL A 140 0.63 7.48 12.58
N ILE A 141 1.33 7.19 11.47
CA ILE A 141 1.33 5.85 10.87
C ILE A 141 1.90 4.84 11.87
N GLN A 142 1.09 3.83 12.22
CA GLN A 142 1.52 2.80 13.16
C GLN A 142 2.65 1.95 12.57
N ALA A 143 3.61 1.53 13.41
CA ALA A 143 4.78 0.75 12.99
C ALA A 143 4.41 -0.53 12.23
N LYS A 144 3.27 -1.18 12.57
CA LYS A 144 2.80 -2.39 11.89
C LYS A 144 2.46 -2.16 10.41
N HIS A 145 2.11 -0.93 10.02
CA HIS A 145 1.79 -0.56 8.64
C HIS A 145 3.04 -0.17 7.84
N LEU A 146 4.14 0.18 8.51
CA LEU A 146 5.39 0.54 7.83
C LEU A 146 6.12 -0.72 7.28
N PRO A 147 6.78 -0.60 6.13
CA PRO A 147 7.76 -1.59 5.68
C PRO A 147 8.88 -1.76 6.71
N SER A 148 9.55 -2.91 6.71
CA SER A 148 10.64 -3.21 7.66
C SER A 148 11.78 -2.19 7.63
N ALA A 149 12.03 -1.58 6.47
CA ALA A 149 13.06 -0.55 6.30
C ALA A 149 12.69 0.82 6.93
N CYS A 150 11.43 1.03 7.34
CA CYS A 150 10.91 2.29 7.88
C CYS A 150 10.44 2.18 9.34
N ARG A 151 10.80 1.11 10.03
CA ARG A 151 10.41 0.84 11.44
C ARG A 151 11.52 1.22 12.40
#